data_b2d6de2971efbd2106b177c31aa09646
#
_entry.id   b2d6de2971efbd2106b177c31aa09646
#
_cell.length_a   1.000
_cell.length_b   1.000
_cell.length_c   1.000
_cell.angle_alpha   90.00
_cell.angle_beta   90.00
_cell.angle_gamma   90.00
#
_symmetry.space_group_name_H-M   'P 1'
#
loop_
_entity.id
_entity.type
_entity.pdbx_description
1 polymer ?
#
loop_
_entity_poly.entity_id
_entity_poly.type
_entity_poly.pdbx_seq_one_letter_code
_entity_poly.pdbx_strand_id
1 'polypeptide(L)'
;MQRSLVGSEMCIRDSYYTTDFKADEQLTQFHSIFVDQPASGAYSTFMGGDQKIVKIETANKNGRKLCIFKDSYGNAEVPFFIDSFEEIYVCDIRYFDLYAPDFIKDNGITDVLFTMCTFSAVGENAEGIKNNLLSK
;
A
#
# COMPACT_ATOMS: atom_id res chain seq x y z
N MET A 1 -2.44 12.28 -31.39
CA MET A 1 -3.35 12.63 -30.28
C MET A 1 -2.83 11.99 -29.01
N GLN A 2 -1.93 12.67 -28.34
CA GLN A 2 -1.54 12.31 -27.01
C GLN A 2 -2.55 12.91 -26.04
N ARG A 3 -3.48 12.13 -25.60
CA ARG A 3 -4.39 12.51 -24.52
C ARG A 3 -4.20 11.58 -23.34
N SER A 4 -3.88 12.20 -22.25
CA SER A 4 -4.26 11.87 -20.89
C SER A 4 -3.39 10.91 -20.10
N LEU A 5 -2.12 10.81 -20.32
CA LEU A 5 -1.23 10.34 -19.27
C LEU A 5 -0.83 11.47 -18.29
N VAL A 6 -0.93 12.71 -18.75
CA VAL A 6 -0.51 13.89 -17.97
C VAL A 6 -1.44 14.20 -16.78
N GLY A 7 -2.71 13.80 -16.81
CA GLY A 7 -3.67 14.09 -15.73
C GLY A 7 -3.55 13.12 -14.55
N SER A 8 -3.25 11.86 -14.80
CA SER A 8 -3.14 10.83 -13.77
C SER A 8 -1.78 10.87 -13.05
N GLU A 9 -0.71 11.17 -13.76
CA GLU A 9 0.63 11.25 -13.17
C GLU A 9 0.81 12.44 -12.21
N MET A 10 0.10 13.54 -12.41
CA MET A 10 0.18 14.72 -11.54
C MET A 10 -0.62 14.58 -10.23
N CYS A 11 -1.43 13.55 -10.11
CA CYS A 11 -2.35 13.40 -8.98
C CYS A 11 -1.92 12.40 -7.95
N ILE A 12 -0.86 11.64 -8.22
CA ILE A 12 -0.39 10.59 -7.33
C ILE A 12 0.82 11.10 -6.57
N ARG A 13 0.68 11.16 -5.25
CA ARG A 13 1.78 11.37 -4.33
C ARG A 13 1.92 10.11 -3.52
N ASP A 14 2.94 9.35 -3.83
CA ASP A 14 3.31 8.17 -3.08
C ASP A 14 4.47 8.50 -2.15
N SER A 15 4.44 7.97 -0.97
CA SER A 15 5.54 8.07 -0.03
C SER A 15 5.84 6.72 0.58
N TYR A 16 7.11 6.42 0.65
CA TYR A 16 7.60 5.20 1.24
C TYR A 16 7.86 5.40 2.72
N TYR A 17 7.33 4.47 3.51
CA TYR A 17 7.63 4.38 4.92
C TYR A 17 8.41 3.10 5.18
N THR A 18 9.49 3.25 5.87
CA THR A 18 10.24 2.14 6.42
C THR A 18 9.72 1.77 7.81
N THR A 19 10.39 0.91 8.50
CA THR A 19 10.01 0.18 9.70
C THR A 19 9.37 0.96 10.85
N ASP A 20 9.48 2.29 10.89
CA ASP A 20 9.05 3.13 12.01
C ASP A 20 7.90 4.08 11.68
N PHE A 21 7.00 3.68 10.76
CA PHE A 21 5.85 4.49 10.38
C PHE A 21 5.02 4.92 11.61
N LYS A 22 4.80 6.23 11.72
CA LYS A 22 3.87 6.84 12.67
C LYS A 22 2.80 7.57 11.89
N ALA A 23 1.55 7.47 12.35
CA ALA A 23 0.39 8.03 11.66
C ALA A 23 0.46 9.56 11.45
N ASP A 24 1.17 10.25 12.31
CA ASP A 24 1.36 11.71 12.32
C ASP A 24 2.69 12.17 11.72
N GLU A 25 3.49 11.25 11.18
CA GLU A 25 4.76 11.60 10.55
C GLU A 25 4.53 12.38 9.26
N GLN A 26 5.13 13.57 9.17
CA GLN A 26 5.07 14.36 7.95
C GLN A 26 5.86 13.70 6.82
N LEU A 27 5.17 13.44 5.73
CA LEU A 27 5.76 12.88 4.52
C LEU A 27 6.72 13.87 3.89
N THR A 28 7.99 13.56 3.90
CA THR A 28 9.03 14.45 3.36
C THR A 28 9.50 14.07 1.95
N GLN A 29 9.19 12.85 1.50
CA GLN A 29 9.59 12.38 0.19
C GLN A 29 8.41 11.72 -0.54
N PHE A 30 8.16 12.18 -1.75
CA PHE A 30 7.15 11.62 -2.65
C PHE A 30 7.85 11.00 -3.86
N HIS A 31 7.47 9.79 -4.21
CA HIS A 31 7.96 9.06 -5.37
C HIS A 31 6.79 8.68 -6.29
N SER A 32 7.05 8.40 -7.55
CA SER A 32 6.06 7.80 -8.41
C SER A 32 5.74 6.38 -7.97
N ILE A 33 4.47 5.97 -8.03
CA ILE A 33 4.10 4.55 -7.80
C ILE A 33 4.74 3.62 -8.81
N PHE A 34 5.13 4.14 -9.96
CA PHE A 34 5.90 3.43 -10.98
C PHE A 34 7.34 3.90 -10.94
N VAL A 35 8.22 3.03 -10.54
CA VAL A 35 9.66 3.28 -10.44
C VAL A 35 10.37 2.61 -11.61
N ASP A 36 11.26 3.35 -12.27
CA ASP A 36 12.08 2.79 -13.34
C ASP A 36 12.97 1.66 -12.80
N GLN A 37 12.83 0.48 -13.38
CA GLN A 37 13.59 -0.70 -12.99
C GLN A 37 14.24 -1.37 -14.19
N PRO A 38 15.44 -1.98 -14.02
CA PRO A 38 16.02 -2.82 -15.06
C PRO A 38 15.15 -4.05 -15.32
N ALA A 39 15.22 -4.61 -16.52
CA ALA A 39 14.40 -5.75 -16.92
C ALA A 39 14.48 -6.96 -15.95
N SER A 40 15.61 -7.15 -15.28
CA SER A 40 15.79 -8.19 -14.27
C SER A 40 14.99 -7.97 -12.98
N GLY A 41 14.52 -6.75 -12.74
CA GLY A 41 13.72 -6.36 -11.57
C GLY A 41 12.38 -5.73 -11.95
N ALA A 42 11.84 -6.03 -13.13
CA ALA A 42 10.68 -5.35 -13.68
C ALA A 42 9.45 -5.34 -12.77
N TYR A 43 9.24 -6.34 -11.93
CA TYR A 43 8.14 -6.34 -10.96
C TYR A 43 8.29 -5.27 -9.88
N SER A 44 9.51 -4.91 -9.51
CA SER A 44 9.78 -3.83 -8.56
C SER A 44 9.46 -2.42 -9.12
N THR A 45 8.93 -2.34 -10.34
CA THR A 45 8.37 -1.09 -10.87
C THR A 45 7.18 -0.61 -10.03
N PHE A 46 6.45 -1.52 -9.37
CA PHE A 46 5.37 -1.14 -8.49
C PHE A 46 5.93 -0.73 -7.13
N MET A 47 5.89 0.57 -6.83
CA MET A 47 6.28 1.17 -5.54
C MET A 47 7.71 0.81 -5.08
N GLY A 48 8.60 0.47 -6.02
CA GLY A 48 9.97 0.05 -5.69
C GLY A 48 10.09 -1.36 -5.10
N GLY A 49 9.03 -2.16 -5.15
CA GLY A 49 8.98 -3.53 -4.64
C GLY A 49 8.26 -3.69 -3.30
N ASP A 50 8.68 -4.67 -2.52
CA ASP A 50 8.02 -5.02 -1.27
C ASP A 50 8.49 -4.12 -0.12
N GLN A 51 7.64 -3.22 0.29
CA GLN A 51 7.84 -2.34 1.44
C GLN A 51 6.89 -2.76 2.57
N LYS A 52 7.28 -2.48 3.82
CA LYS A 52 6.47 -2.79 5.00
C LYS A 52 5.12 -2.09 4.94
N ILE A 53 5.13 -0.79 4.74
CA ILE A 53 3.95 0.06 4.55
C ILE A 53 4.27 1.11 3.51
N VAL A 54 3.41 1.26 2.51
CA VAL A 54 3.42 2.37 1.56
C VAL A 54 2.13 3.16 1.74
N LYS A 55 2.23 4.47 1.90
CA LYS A 55 1.08 5.37 1.84
C LYS A 55 1.03 6.06 0.49
N ILE A 56 -0.10 6.02 -0.17
CA ILE A 56 -0.38 6.71 -1.43
C ILE A 56 -1.46 7.76 -1.16
N GLU A 57 -1.18 9.00 -1.52
CA GLU A 57 -2.16 10.07 -1.53
C GLU A 57 -2.57 10.37 -2.97
N THR A 58 -3.87 10.40 -3.21
CA THR A 58 -4.44 10.61 -4.55
C THR A 58 -5.06 12.01 -4.68
N ALA A 59 -5.49 12.37 -5.89
CA ALA A 59 -6.25 13.61 -6.12
C ALA A 59 -7.68 13.53 -5.60
N ASN A 60 -8.19 12.34 -5.28
CA ASN A 60 -9.54 12.21 -4.75
C ASN A 60 -9.67 12.90 -3.40
N LYS A 61 -10.86 13.46 -3.14
CA LYS A 61 -11.20 14.11 -1.88
C LYS A 61 -12.56 13.59 -1.40
N ASN A 62 -12.72 12.26 -1.46
CA ASN A 62 -13.97 11.60 -1.11
C ASN A 62 -14.02 11.08 0.33
N GLY A 63 -12.93 11.24 1.10
CA GLY A 63 -12.81 10.79 2.47
C GLY A 63 -12.59 9.27 2.63
N ARG A 64 -12.52 8.52 1.52
CA ARG A 64 -12.32 7.06 1.58
C ARG A 64 -10.83 6.74 1.64
N LYS A 65 -10.49 5.88 2.60
CA LYS A 65 -9.12 5.43 2.84
C LYS A 65 -9.07 3.90 2.84
N LEU A 66 -8.29 3.34 1.94
CA LEU A 66 -8.14 1.89 1.76
C LEU A 66 -6.87 1.38 2.45
N CYS A 67 -6.98 0.33 3.23
CA CYS A 67 -5.83 -0.47 3.65
C CYS A 67 -5.82 -1.79 2.89
N ILE A 68 -4.72 -2.08 2.22
CA ILE A 68 -4.50 -3.33 1.48
C ILE A 68 -3.47 -4.16 2.24
N PHE A 69 -3.88 -5.28 2.81
CA PHE A 69 -2.98 -6.30 3.32
C PHE A 69 -2.68 -7.31 2.20
N LYS A 70 -1.44 -7.36 1.74
CA LYS A 70 -1.03 -8.10 0.56
C LYS A 70 0.27 -8.88 0.78
N ASP A 71 0.53 -9.84 -0.10
CA ASP A 71 1.87 -10.38 -0.36
C ASP A 71 2.48 -9.70 -1.60
N SER A 72 3.64 -10.16 -2.09
CA SER A 72 4.31 -9.55 -3.24
C SER A 72 3.45 -9.49 -4.51
N TYR A 73 2.52 -10.41 -4.70
CA TYR A 73 1.64 -10.42 -5.88
C TYR A 73 0.66 -9.23 -5.89
N GLY A 74 0.26 -8.73 -4.72
CA GLY A 74 -0.67 -7.61 -4.59
C GLY A 74 -0.12 -6.26 -5.07
N ASN A 75 1.19 -6.10 -5.26
CA ASN A 75 1.76 -4.83 -5.71
C ASN A 75 1.16 -4.37 -7.05
N ALA A 76 0.92 -5.29 -7.98
CA ALA A 76 0.36 -4.99 -9.30
C ALA A 76 -1.14 -4.60 -9.28
N GLU A 77 -1.84 -4.88 -8.19
CA GLU A 77 -3.26 -4.53 -8.04
C GLU A 77 -3.46 -3.09 -7.57
N VAL A 78 -2.50 -2.53 -6.86
CA VAL A 78 -2.60 -1.20 -6.24
C VAL A 78 -3.01 -0.09 -7.20
N PRO A 79 -2.46 0.01 -8.43
CA PRO A 79 -2.84 1.06 -9.37
C PRO A 79 -4.33 1.11 -9.73
N PHE A 80 -5.05 -0.01 -9.63
CA PHE A 80 -6.47 -0.08 -9.96
C PHE A 80 -7.37 0.60 -8.92
N PHE A 81 -6.85 0.90 -7.73
CA PHE A 81 -7.62 1.52 -6.65
C PHE A 81 -7.44 3.05 -6.57
N ILE A 82 -6.47 3.61 -7.28
CA ILE A 82 -6.09 5.04 -7.18
C ILE A 82 -7.26 5.98 -7.47
N ASP A 83 -8.07 5.66 -8.47
CA ASP A 83 -9.21 6.50 -8.86
C ASP A 83 -10.40 6.41 -7.90
N SER A 84 -10.35 5.53 -6.90
CA SER A 84 -11.48 5.24 -6.02
C SER A 84 -11.28 5.69 -4.57
N PHE A 85 -10.06 5.98 -4.15
CA PHE A 85 -9.74 6.30 -2.76
C PHE A 85 -8.89 7.57 -2.66
N GLU A 86 -9.07 8.32 -1.57
CA GLU A 86 -8.27 9.50 -1.24
C GLU A 86 -6.87 9.11 -0.74
N GLU A 87 -6.80 8.09 0.11
CA GLU A 87 -5.55 7.54 0.60
C GLU A 87 -5.57 6.01 0.47
N ILE A 88 -4.41 5.42 0.18
CA ILE A 88 -4.24 3.97 0.14
C ILE A 88 -3.02 3.61 0.97
N TYR A 89 -3.20 2.69 1.92
CA TYR A 89 -2.15 2.11 2.73
C TYR A 89 -1.89 0.69 2.27
N VAL A 90 -0.71 0.44 1.72
CA VAL A 90 -0.31 -0.87 1.19
C VAL A 90 0.61 -1.53 2.22
N CYS A 91 0.14 -2.58 2.85
CA CYS A 91 0.80 -3.25 3.95
C CYS A 91 1.22 -4.67 3.52
N ASP A 92 2.51 -4.94 3.51
CA ASP A 92 3.00 -6.29 3.22
C ASP A 92 2.88 -7.16 4.47
N ILE A 93 2.06 -8.20 4.41
CA ILE A 93 1.75 -9.09 5.54
C ILE A 93 2.98 -9.80 6.11
N ARG A 94 4.06 -9.92 5.34
CA ARG A 94 5.29 -10.59 5.76
C ARG A 94 6.16 -9.70 6.65
N TYR A 95 5.97 -8.39 6.56
CA TYR A 95 6.78 -7.37 7.24
C TYR A 95 5.96 -6.47 8.17
N PHE A 96 4.63 -6.45 8.02
CA PHE A 96 3.74 -5.66 8.87
C PHE A 96 3.72 -6.22 10.29
N ASP A 97 4.15 -5.43 11.27
CA ASP A 97 4.33 -5.84 12.66
C ASP A 97 3.55 -4.97 13.66
N LEU A 98 2.62 -4.16 13.16
CA LEU A 98 1.75 -3.33 14.00
C LEU A 98 0.46 -4.08 14.36
N TYR A 99 -0.19 -3.68 15.44
CA TYR A 99 -1.54 -4.15 15.74
C TYR A 99 -2.54 -3.50 14.77
N ALA A 100 -3.06 -4.28 13.84
CA ALA A 100 -3.84 -3.78 12.71
C ALA A 100 -5.09 -2.99 13.10
N PRO A 101 -5.88 -3.35 14.15
CA PRO A 101 -7.01 -2.55 14.58
C PRO A 101 -6.66 -1.14 15.03
N ASP A 102 -5.55 -0.96 15.76
CA ASP A 102 -5.08 0.37 16.15
C ASP A 102 -4.61 1.14 14.92
N PHE A 103 -3.83 0.52 14.02
CA PHE A 103 -3.38 1.13 12.78
C PHE A 103 -4.55 1.62 11.91
N ILE A 104 -5.59 0.80 11.75
CA ILE A 104 -6.80 1.13 11.00
C ILE A 104 -7.50 2.35 11.61
N LYS A 105 -7.68 2.35 12.93
CA LYS A 105 -8.34 3.41 13.67
C LYS A 105 -7.57 4.72 13.61
N ASP A 106 -6.27 4.68 13.89
CA ASP A 106 -5.42 5.86 14.01
C ASP A 106 -5.23 6.59 12.66
N ASN A 107 -5.26 5.84 11.55
CA ASN A 107 -5.20 6.41 10.20
C ASN A 107 -6.58 6.73 9.60
N GLY A 108 -7.68 6.44 10.31
CA GLY A 108 -9.04 6.70 9.82
C GLY A 108 -9.40 5.88 8.58
N ILE A 109 -8.89 4.66 8.48
CA ILE A 109 -9.13 3.75 7.35
C ILE A 109 -10.60 3.36 7.31
N THR A 110 -11.23 3.48 6.15
CA THR A 110 -12.66 3.19 5.93
C THR A 110 -12.90 1.82 5.31
N ASP A 111 -11.94 1.34 4.53
CA ASP A 111 -12.06 0.11 3.74
C ASP A 111 -10.81 -0.75 3.94
N VAL A 112 -10.98 -2.06 4.06
CA VAL A 112 -9.87 -3.01 4.20
C VAL A 112 -9.99 -4.10 3.16
N LEU A 113 -8.91 -4.37 2.46
CA LEU A 113 -8.78 -5.44 1.48
C LEU A 113 -7.66 -6.39 1.89
N PHE A 114 -7.95 -7.68 1.89
CA PHE A 114 -6.94 -8.73 1.96
C PHE A 114 -6.79 -9.34 0.57
N THR A 115 -5.60 -9.20 -0.01
CA THR A 115 -5.27 -9.77 -1.31
C THR A 115 -3.93 -10.47 -1.25
N MET A 116 -3.94 -11.76 -1.45
CA MET A 116 -2.75 -12.59 -1.40
C MET A 116 -2.94 -13.89 -2.16
N CYS A 117 -1.87 -14.49 -2.61
CA CYS A 117 -1.95 -15.80 -3.24
C CYS A 117 -2.40 -16.87 -2.21
N THR A 118 -2.96 -17.96 -2.70
CA THR A 118 -3.47 -19.06 -1.85
C THR A 118 -2.39 -19.60 -0.91
N PHE A 119 -1.15 -19.68 -1.37
CA PHE A 119 -0.03 -20.15 -0.56
C PHE A 119 0.21 -19.25 0.66
N SER A 120 0.17 -17.93 0.48
CA SER A 120 0.28 -16.98 1.58
C SER A 120 -0.92 -17.01 2.52
N ALA A 121 -2.12 -17.27 1.98
CA ALA A 121 -3.36 -17.27 2.76
C ALA A 121 -3.51 -18.49 3.69
N VAL A 122 -2.83 -19.60 3.39
CA VAL A 122 -2.94 -20.85 4.17
C VAL A 122 -1.63 -21.28 4.83
N GLY A 123 -0.52 -20.60 4.54
CA GLY A 123 0.80 -20.90 5.06
C GLY A 123 1.17 -20.10 6.32
N GLU A 124 2.44 -20.05 6.64
CA GLU A 124 2.98 -19.36 7.81
C GLU A 124 2.66 -17.85 7.82
N ASN A 125 2.50 -17.23 6.66
CA ASN A 125 2.11 -15.83 6.56
C ASN A 125 0.70 -15.57 7.12
N ALA A 126 -0.21 -16.54 7.04
CA ALA A 126 -1.54 -16.43 7.61
C ALA A 126 -1.53 -16.30 9.14
N GLU A 127 -0.57 -16.93 9.79
CA GLU A 127 -0.37 -16.77 11.25
C GLU A 127 0.07 -15.35 11.62
N GLY A 128 0.93 -14.74 10.82
CA GLY A 128 1.32 -13.33 10.99
C GLY A 128 0.13 -12.39 10.92
N ILE A 129 -0.76 -12.57 9.93
CA ILE A 129 -2.00 -11.80 9.81
C ILE A 129 -2.87 -11.98 11.07
N LYS A 130 -3.09 -13.22 11.46
CA LYS A 130 -3.88 -13.55 12.64
C LYS A 130 -3.32 -12.88 13.91
N ASN A 131 -2.02 -12.93 14.09
CA ASN A 131 -1.36 -12.33 15.25
C ASN A 131 -1.52 -10.80 15.23
N ASN A 132 -1.30 -10.14 14.08
CA ASN A 132 -1.45 -8.70 13.95
C ASN A 132 -2.89 -8.20 14.09
N LEU A 133 -3.88 -9.06 13.82
CA LEU A 133 -5.30 -8.73 14.01
C LEU A 133 -5.82 -9.01 15.42
N LEU A 134 -5.31 -10.05 16.09
CA LEU A 134 -5.89 -10.57 17.33
C LEU A 134 -5.04 -10.32 18.57
N SER A 135 -3.77 -10.04 18.40
CA SER A 135 -2.83 -9.90 19.51
C SER A 135 -2.26 -8.49 19.58
N LYS A 136 -2.44 -7.86 20.74
CA LYS A 136 -1.85 -6.56 21.06
C LYS A 136 -0.57 -6.75 21.86
#